data_cdc909f455eaed0a6a28a6f6aa9eb0e9
#
_entry.id   cdc909f455eaed0a6a28a6f6aa9eb0e9
#
_cell.length_a   1.000
_cell.length_b   1.000
_cell.length_c   1.000
_cell.angle_alpha   90.00
_cell.angle_beta   90.00
_cell.angle_gamma   90.00
#
_symmetry.space_group_name_H-M   'P 1'
#
loop_
_entity.id
_entity.type
_entity.pdbx_description
1 polymer ?
#
loop_
_entity_poly.entity_id
_entity_poly.type
_entity_poly.pdbx_seq_one_letter_code
_entity_poly.pdbx_strand_id
1 'polypeptide(L)'
;MAGLRLIVGLGNPGPEHARTRHNAGFRFVDVLAEKAGARFGLESRLFGETAKIEIAGQSLWLLKPATYMNLSGKSVTAALRYWKIEPEEALLAHDELDLPPGTARLKFDGGHGGQNGLRDTMQLLGHGRFHRLRIGIGHPGHKDRVTPWVLGRAGRDDDAAIERAIDDAINVLPLAVAGDFNEAMKRLHTSNEGAGSR
;
A
#
# COMPACT_ATOMS: atom_id res chain seq x y z
N MET A 1 -10.96 -11.74 12.78
CA MET A 1 -9.56 -11.35 12.59
C MET A 1 -9.23 -10.13 13.45
N ALA A 2 -7.99 -10.02 13.90
CA ALA A 2 -7.52 -8.79 14.54
C ALA A 2 -7.55 -7.64 13.54
N GLY A 3 -7.86 -6.43 14.00
CA GLY A 3 -7.85 -5.23 13.18
C GLY A 3 -6.44 -4.74 12.87
N LEU A 4 -6.34 -3.77 11.99
CA LEU A 4 -5.06 -3.21 11.58
C LEU A 4 -4.47 -2.31 12.66
N ARG A 5 -3.16 -2.40 12.85
CA ARG A 5 -2.36 -1.52 13.73
C ARG A 5 -1.24 -0.81 12.96
N LEU A 6 -0.91 -1.28 11.76
CA LEU A 6 0.12 -0.72 10.89
C LEU A 6 -0.34 -0.72 9.45
N ILE A 7 -0.19 0.42 8.78
CA ILE A 7 -0.36 0.54 7.33
C ILE A 7 0.95 1.03 6.73
N VAL A 8 1.52 0.23 5.83
CA VAL A 8 2.77 0.54 5.12
C VAL A 8 2.47 0.91 3.68
N GLY A 9 2.99 2.02 3.21
CA GLY A 9 3.04 2.31 1.78
C GLY A 9 4.41 1.95 1.22
N LEU A 10 4.47 1.12 0.20
CA LEU A 10 5.72 0.76 -0.47
C LEU A 10 6.03 1.72 -1.62
N GLY A 11 7.29 2.14 -1.72
CA GLY A 11 7.77 3.06 -2.74
C GLY A 11 9.28 3.25 -2.66
N ASN A 12 9.80 4.05 -3.56
CA ASN A 12 11.19 4.48 -3.56
C ASN A 12 11.32 5.89 -2.95
N PRO A 13 12.32 6.15 -2.10
CA PRO A 13 12.54 7.48 -1.55
C PRO A 13 13.08 8.44 -2.61
N GLY A 14 12.87 9.73 -2.36
CA GLY A 14 13.36 10.81 -3.20
C GLY A 14 12.27 11.45 -4.07
N PRO A 15 12.39 12.79 -4.34
CA PRO A 15 11.38 13.52 -5.09
C PRO A 15 11.27 13.07 -6.56
N GLU A 16 12.33 12.50 -7.13
CA GLU A 16 12.33 11.96 -8.49
C GLU A 16 11.40 10.76 -8.66
N HIS A 17 11.08 10.04 -7.58
CA HIS A 17 10.19 8.87 -7.58
C HIS A 17 8.75 9.19 -7.16
N ALA A 18 8.50 10.39 -6.65
CA ALA A 18 7.24 10.73 -5.96
C ALA A 18 5.99 10.49 -6.79
N ARG A 19 6.07 10.61 -8.11
CA ARG A 19 4.92 10.46 -9.02
C ARG A 19 5.00 9.24 -9.93
N THR A 20 5.96 8.34 -9.69
CA THR A 20 6.04 7.10 -10.46
C THR A 20 4.93 6.14 -10.08
N ARG A 21 4.56 5.25 -11.01
CA ARG A 21 3.61 4.16 -10.73
C ARG A 21 4.06 3.29 -9.56
N HIS A 22 5.36 3.11 -9.43
CA HIS A 22 5.96 2.30 -8.35
C HIS A 22 5.70 2.87 -6.96
N ASN A 23 5.43 4.17 -6.87
CA ASN A 23 5.14 4.87 -5.61
C ASN A 23 3.64 4.97 -5.29
N ALA A 24 2.79 4.18 -5.92
CA ALA A 24 1.36 4.16 -5.61
C ALA A 24 1.07 3.87 -4.13
N GLY A 25 1.88 3.01 -3.49
CA GLY A 25 1.78 2.74 -2.06
C GLY A 25 2.12 3.95 -1.19
N PHE A 26 3.18 4.68 -1.52
CA PHE A 26 3.52 5.95 -0.84
C PHE A 26 2.38 6.96 -0.99
N ARG A 27 1.87 7.10 -2.18
CA ARG A 27 0.75 8.01 -2.48
C ARG A 27 -0.48 7.70 -1.63
N PHE A 28 -0.80 6.44 -1.45
CA PHE A 28 -1.92 6.00 -0.61
C PHE A 28 -1.76 6.46 0.84
N VAL A 29 -0.62 6.19 1.47
CA VAL A 29 -0.40 6.58 2.86
C VAL A 29 -0.22 8.10 3.03
N ASP A 30 0.30 8.80 2.02
CA ASP A 30 0.39 10.26 2.04
C ASP A 30 -1.01 10.90 2.05
N VAL A 31 -1.92 10.43 1.20
CA VAL A 31 -3.31 10.90 1.18
C VAL A 31 -4.01 10.58 2.50
N LEU A 32 -3.79 9.39 3.03
CA LEU A 32 -4.37 8.96 4.31
C LEU A 32 -3.89 9.84 5.47
N ALA A 33 -2.58 10.14 5.55
CA ALA A 33 -2.02 11.02 6.55
C ALA A 33 -2.59 12.44 6.44
N GLU A 34 -2.69 12.97 5.24
CA GLU A 34 -3.25 14.30 4.98
C GLU A 34 -4.70 14.39 5.46
N LYS A 35 -5.53 13.41 5.13
CA LYS A 35 -6.93 13.35 5.57
C LYS A 35 -7.07 13.25 7.09
N ALA A 36 -6.12 12.61 7.75
CA ALA A 36 -6.09 12.46 9.22
C ALA A 36 -5.41 13.64 9.93
N GLY A 37 -4.91 14.63 9.19
CA GLY A 37 -4.20 15.78 9.76
C GLY A 37 -2.84 15.44 10.35
N ALA A 38 -2.23 14.35 9.93
CA ALA A 38 -0.94 13.87 10.41
C ALA A 38 0.19 14.20 9.43
N ARG A 39 1.41 14.26 9.93
CA ARG A 39 2.62 14.47 9.13
C ARG A 39 3.61 13.34 9.38
N PHE A 40 4.26 12.89 8.30
CA PHE A 40 5.36 11.94 8.41
C PHE A 40 6.61 12.61 8.98
N GLY A 41 7.30 11.89 9.86
CA GLY A 41 8.60 12.27 10.38
C GLY A 41 9.57 11.11 10.24
N LEU A 42 10.85 11.42 9.98
CA LEU A 42 11.89 10.41 9.86
C LEU A 42 12.10 9.68 11.19
N GLU A 43 12.08 8.35 11.13
CA GLU A 43 12.42 7.47 12.25
C GLU A 43 13.57 6.55 11.82
N SER A 44 14.79 6.98 12.10
CA SER A 44 16.00 6.31 11.63
C SER A 44 16.12 4.86 12.11
N ARG A 45 15.61 4.56 13.31
CA ARG A 45 15.61 3.20 13.88
C ARG A 45 14.75 2.24 13.07
N LEU A 46 13.78 2.76 12.33
CA LEU A 46 12.86 1.96 11.50
C LEU A 46 13.17 2.08 10.01
N PHE A 47 14.25 2.77 9.66
CA PHE A 47 14.65 2.96 8.25
C PHE A 47 13.52 3.54 7.39
N GLY A 48 12.73 4.45 7.97
CA GLY A 48 11.55 4.98 7.29
C GLY A 48 10.99 6.23 7.95
N GLU A 49 9.94 6.73 7.35
CA GLU A 49 9.14 7.84 7.86
C GLU A 49 7.86 7.29 8.47
N THR A 50 7.44 7.83 9.59
CA THR A 50 6.27 7.37 10.34
C THR A 50 5.30 8.50 10.63
N ALA A 51 4.03 8.14 10.75
CA ALA A 51 2.99 9.02 11.25
C ALA A 51 2.01 8.21 12.10
N LYS A 52 1.43 8.83 13.12
CA LYS A 52 0.39 8.19 13.94
C LYS A 52 -0.95 8.83 13.60
N ILE A 53 -1.95 7.99 13.37
CA ILE A 53 -3.31 8.43 13.01
C ILE A 53 -4.35 7.71 13.84
N GLU A 54 -5.59 8.23 13.81
CA GLU A 54 -6.77 7.54 14.31
C GLU A 54 -7.74 7.25 13.18
N ILE A 55 -8.29 6.04 13.16
CA ILE A 55 -9.40 5.66 12.27
C ILE A 55 -10.44 4.95 13.13
N ALA A 56 -11.69 5.45 13.07
CA ALA A 56 -12.81 4.88 13.83
C ALA A 56 -12.51 4.71 15.32
N GLY A 57 -11.83 5.67 15.92
CA GLY A 57 -11.47 5.66 17.35
C GLY A 57 -10.29 4.78 17.71
N GLN A 58 -9.62 4.17 16.76
CA GLN A 58 -8.44 3.32 16.98
C GLN A 58 -7.17 3.97 16.46
N SER A 59 -6.12 3.97 17.29
CA SER A 59 -4.80 4.45 16.91
C SER A 59 -4.06 3.42 16.07
N LEU A 60 -3.41 3.87 15.00
CA LEU A 60 -2.52 3.03 14.20
C LEU A 60 -1.36 3.84 13.64
N TRP A 61 -0.33 3.12 13.21
CA TRP A 61 0.86 3.71 12.62
C TRP A 61 0.83 3.62 11.10
N LEU A 62 1.36 4.67 10.46
CA LEU A 62 1.70 4.69 9.05
C LEU A 62 3.21 4.63 8.90
N LEU A 63 3.69 3.90 7.91
CA LEU A 63 5.11 3.77 7.61
C LEU A 63 5.35 3.93 6.11
N LYS A 64 6.34 4.76 5.76
CA LYS A 64 6.95 4.78 4.42
C LYS A 64 8.41 4.34 4.56
N PRO A 65 8.80 3.15 4.11
CA PRO A 65 10.21 2.77 4.09
C PRO A 65 11.05 3.82 3.35
N ALA A 66 12.17 4.25 3.93
CA ALA A 66 13.11 5.18 3.31
C ALA A 66 14.24 4.43 2.59
N THR A 67 14.06 3.17 2.34
CA THR A 67 14.91 2.30 1.53
C THR A 67 14.41 2.25 0.09
N TYR A 68 15.25 1.85 -0.85
CA TYR A 68 14.74 1.49 -2.17
C TYR A 68 13.76 0.31 -2.07
N MET A 69 12.88 0.20 -3.07
CA MET A 69 11.77 -0.77 -3.08
C MET A 69 12.23 -2.19 -2.73
N ASN A 70 13.32 -2.66 -3.32
CA ASN A 70 13.84 -4.01 -3.12
C ASN A 70 14.42 -4.27 -1.72
N LEU A 71 14.49 -3.26 -0.87
CA LEU A 71 14.94 -3.35 0.53
C LEU A 71 13.84 -2.95 1.53
N SER A 72 12.60 -2.88 1.09
CA SER A 72 11.46 -2.45 1.92
C SER A 72 11.28 -3.31 3.17
N GLY A 73 11.59 -4.60 3.09
CA GLY A 73 11.43 -5.54 4.19
C GLY A 73 12.24 -5.16 5.43
N LYS A 74 13.38 -4.51 5.25
CA LYS A 74 14.21 -4.03 6.37
C LYS A 74 13.43 -3.06 7.27
N SER A 75 12.73 -2.12 6.69
CA SER A 75 11.91 -1.14 7.41
C SER A 75 10.65 -1.81 8.01
N VAL A 76 9.95 -2.60 7.21
CA VAL A 76 8.72 -3.28 7.66
C VAL A 76 8.98 -4.18 8.86
N THR A 77 10.00 -5.03 8.78
CA THR A 77 10.32 -5.95 9.89
C THR A 77 10.80 -5.20 11.13
N ALA A 78 11.58 -4.12 10.98
CA ALA A 78 11.99 -3.27 12.08
C ALA A 78 10.78 -2.66 12.78
N ALA A 79 9.81 -2.15 12.04
CA ALA A 79 8.59 -1.56 12.57
C ALA A 79 7.72 -2.58 13.33
N LEU A 80 7.53 -3.76 12.76
CA LEU A 80 6.76 -4.82 13.41
C LEU A 80 7.37 -5.21 14.76
N ARG A 81 8.69 -5.34 14.84
CA ARG A 81 9.40 -5.64 16.09
C ARG A 81 9.30 -4.49 17.10
N TYR A 82 9.57 -3.28 16.64
CA TYR A 82 9.62 -2.11 17.53
C TYR A 82 8.27 -1.83 18.19
N TRP A 83 7.19 -1.89 17.42
CA TRP A 83 5.84 -1.65 17.94
C TRP A 83 5.15 -2.91 18.44
N LYS A 84 5.81 -4.06 18.35
CA LYS A 84 5.25 -5.37 18.75
C LYS A 84 3.90 -5.63 18.06
N ILE A 85 3.91 -5.47 16.75
CA ILE A 85 2.76 -5.70 15.88
C ILE A 85 2.96 -7.01 15.13
N GLU A 86 1.94 -7.86 15.14
CA GLU A 86 1.99 -9.10 14.35
C GLU A 86 1.79 -8.80 12.86
N PRO A 87 2.41 -9.59 11.95
CA PRO A 87 2.21 -9.40 10.51
C PRO A 87 0.74 -9.38 10.09
N GLU A 88 -0.11 -10.17 10.73
CA GLU A 88 -1.55 -10.24 10.48
C GLU A 88 -2.30 -8.95 10.84
N GLU A 89 -1.67 -8.05 11.58
CA GLU A 89 -2.20 -6.74 11.94
C GLU A 89 -1.66 -5.61 11.03
N ALA A 90 -0.93 -5.97 9.98
CA ALA A 90 -0.33 -5.02 9.04
C ALA A 90 -0.97 -5.11 7.65
N LEU A 91 -1.10 -3.96 7.02
CA LEU A 91 -1.50 -3.81 5.62
C LEU A 91 -0.37 -3.15 4.84
N LEU A 92 0.10 -3.80 3.77
CA LEU A 92 1.07 -3.25 2.85
C LEU A 92 0.36 -2.80 1.56
N ALA A 93 0.40 -1.50 1.28
CA ALA A 93 -0.12 -0.92 0.05
C ALA A 93 0.98 -0.84 -1.01
N HIS A 94 0.69 -1.30 -2.20
CA HIS A 94 1.68 -1.40 -3.28
C HIS A 94 1.07 -1.27 -4.67
N ASP A 95 1.90 -0.96 -5.65
CA ASP A 95 1.54 -0.98 -7.06
C ASP A 95 1.34 -2.41 -7.56
N GLU A 96 0.33 -2.60 -8.40
CA GLU A 96 -0.06 -3.91 -8.95
C GLU A 96 -0.21 -3.86 -10.45
N LEU A 97 0.63 -4.62 -11.15
CA LEU A 97 0.61 -4.73 -12.62
C LEU A 97 -0.62 -5.46 -13.16
N ASP A 98 -1.15 -6.42 -12.39
CA ASP A 98 -2.22 -7.32 -12.83
C ASP A 98 -3.62 -6.73 -12.67
N LEU A 99 -3.71 -5.50 -12.17
CA LEU A 99 -4.97 -4.75 -12.06
C LEU A 99 -4.91 -3.48 -12.90
N PRO A 100 -6.00 -3.11 -13.59
CA PRO A 100 -6.03 -1.86 -14.33
C PRO A 100 -6.07 -0.64 -13.40
N PRO A 101 -5.62 0.53 -13.87
CA PRO A 101 -5.84 1.78 -13.15
C PRO A 101 -7.32 1.99 -12.83
N GLY A 102 -7.63 2.38 -11.60
CA GLY A 102 -9.01 2.52 -11.12
C GLY A 102 -9.49 1.33 -10.31
N THR A 103 -8.75 0.24 -10.28
CA THR A 103 -9.07 -0.95 -9.47
C THR A 103 -8.08 -1.07 -8.32
N ALA A 104 -8.59 -1.19 -7.11
CA ALA A 104 -7.84 -1.56 -5.92
C ALA A 104 -8.50 -2.79 -5.27
N ARG A 105 -7.70 -3.68 -4.71
CA ARG A 105 -8.20 -4.90 -4.05
C ARG A 105 -7.45 -5.18 -2.77
N LEU A 106 -8.19 -5.62 -1.77
CA LEU A 106 -7.63 -6.16 -0.54
C LEU A 106 -7.39 -7.66 -0.69
N LYS A 107 -6.28 -8.13 -0.14
CA LYS A 107 -5.92 -9.54 -0.11
C LYS A 107 -5.17 -9.86 1.17
N PHE A 108 -5.38 -11.04 1.72
CA PHE A 108 -4.58 -11.56 2.82
C PHE A 108 -3.75 -12.74 2.34
N ASP A 109 -2.44 -12.77 2.70
CA ASP A 109 -1.51 -13.85 2.36
C ASP A 109 -1.27 -13.99 0.84
N GLY A 110 -0.56 -14.99 0.45
CA GLY A 110 -0.23 -15.30 -0.95
C GLY A 110 1.16 -14.86 -1.37
N GLY A 111 1.46 -15.00 -2.66
CA GLY A 111 2.75 -14.67 -3.25
C GLY A 111 2.96 -13.17 -3.44
N HIS A 112 4.14 -12.78 -3.90
CA HIS A 112 4.49 -11.38 -4.12
C HIS A 112 4.14 -10.86 -5.53
N GLY A 113 3.78 -11.73 -6.46
CA GLY A 113 3.40 -11.34 -7.82
C GLY A 113 4.47 -10.57 -8.60
N GLY A 114 5.73 -10.66 -8.21
CA GLY A 114 6.83 -9.91 -8.82
C GLY A 114 7.03 -8.50 -8.27
N GLN A 115 6.24 -8.07 -7.29
CA GLN A 115 6.47 -6.78 -6.61
C GLN A 115 7.64 -6.92 -5.64
N ASN A 116 8.71 -6.14 -5.89
CA ASN A 116 9.98 -6.32 -5.19
C ASN A 116 9.94 -5.99 -3.70
N GLY A 117 9.10 -5.03 -3.30
CA GLY A 117 8.94 -4.69 -1.88
C GLY A 117 8.24 -5.80 -1.10
N LEU A 118 7.23 -6.44 -1.70
CA LEU A 118 6.58 -7.62 -1.13
C LEU A 118 7.55 -8.80 -1.06
N ARG A 119 8.31 -9.03 -2.13
CA ARG A 119 9.30 -10.11 -2.19
C ARG A 119 10.30 -10.01 -1.05
N ASP A 120 10.89 -8.83 -0.85
CA ASP A 120 11.88 -8.60 0.20
C ASP A 120 11.27 -8.77 1.60
N THR A 121 10.08 -8.22 1.82
CA THR A 121 9.36 -8.37 3.08
C THR A 121 9.06 -9.84 3.40
N MET A 122 8.54 -10.58 2.42
CA MET A 122 8.24 -12.00 2.58
C MET A 122 9.50 -12.82 2.85
N GLN A 123 10.61 -12.50 2.19
CA GLN A 123 11.88 -13.17 2.40
C GLN A 123 12.37 -12.98 3.84
N LEU A 124 12.30 -11.76 4.38
CA LEU A 124 12.75 -11.48 5.75
C LEU A 124 11.80 -12.02 6.82
N LEU A 125 10.49 -12.06 6.56
CA LEU A 125 9.51 -12.64 7.48
C LEU A 125 9.49 -14.18 7.42
N GLY A 126 9.83 -14.76 6.29
CA GLY A 126 9.71 -16.19 6.03
C GLY A 126 8.31 -16.64 5.59
N HIS A 127 7.38 -15.72 5.43
CA HIS A 127 6.00 -15.98 4.99
C HIS A 127 5.35 -14.70 4.45
N GLY A 128 4.17 -14.84 3.87
CA GLY A 128 3.38 -13.73 3.32
C GLY A 128 2.08 -13.44 4.09
N ARG A 129 1.95 -13.89 5.33
CA ARG A 129 0.72 -13.74 6.10
C ARG A 129 0.55 -12.33 6.68
N PHE A 130 0.29 -11.38 5.78
CA PHE A 130 -0.11 -10.01 6.09
C PHE A 130 -1.14 -9.57 5.04
N HIS A 131 -1.86 -8.50 5.35
CA HIS A 131 -2.83 -7.91 4.42
C HIS A 131 -2.12 -7.07 3.37
N ARG A 132 -2.71 -6.98 2.18
CA ARG A 132 -2.22 -6.18 1.07
C ARG A 132 -3.34 -5.35 0.48
N LEU A 133 -3.02 -4.10 0.15
CA LEU A 133 -3.82 -3.29 -0.74
C LEU A 133 -3.10 -3.24 -2.09
N ARG A 134 -3.69 -3.90 -3.07
CA ARG A 134 -3.20 -3.98 -4.44
C ARG A 134 -3.78 -2.81 -5.22
N ILE A 135 -2.95 -1.84 -5.57
CA ILE A 135 -3.37 -0.64 -6.31
C ILE A 135 -3.00 -0.82 -7.77
N GLY A 136 -4.00 -0.97 -8.63
CA GLY A 136 -3.80 -1.23 -10.05
C GLY A 136 -3.10 -0.09 -10.77
N ILE A 137 -2.07 -0.43 -11.53
CA ILE A 137 -1.31 0.49 -12.39
C ILE A 137 -1.30 0.05 -13.86
N GLY A 138 -1.91 -1.10 -14.16
CA GLY A 138 -1.87 -1.69 -15.48
C GLY A 138 -0.53 -2.33 -15.82
N HIS A 139 -0.52 -3.12 -16.90
CA HIS A 139 0.65 -3.83 -17.38
C HIS A 139 1.06 -3.28 -18.76
N PRO A 140 2.37 -3.10 -19.02
CA PRO A 140 2.82 -2.54 -20.30
C PRO A 140 2.72 -3.51 -21.49
N GLY A 141 2.28 -4.74 -21.27
CA GLY A 141 2.07 -5.76 -22.30
C GLY A 141 3.24 -6.72 -22.51
N HIS A 142 4.41 -6.41 -21.99
CA HIS A 142 5.60 -7.25 -22.10
C HIS A 142 6.49 -7.12 -20.84
N LYS A 143 7.05 -8.24 -20.40
CA LYS A 143 7.88 -8.28 -19.17
C LYS A 143 9.12 -7.36 -19.23
N ASP A 144 9.70 -7.18 -20.44
CA ASP A 144 10.89 -6.33 -20.63
C ASP A 144 10.58 -4.83 -20.48
N ARG A 145 9.30 -4.44 -20.49
CA ARG A 145 8.84 -3.07 -20.31
C ARG A 145 8.41 -2.76 -18.90
N VAL A 146 8.40 -3.75 -17.99
CA VAL A 146 7.89 -3.58 -16.61
C VAL A 146 8.73 -2.57 -15.85
N THR A 147 10.06 -2.68 -15.85
CA THR A 147 10.93 -1.75 -15.11
C THR A 147 10.73 -0.30 -15.55
N PRO A 148 10.83 0.07 -16.85
CA PRO A 148 10.55 1.46 -17.24
C PRO A 148 9.10 1.88 -17.01
N TRP A 149 8.14 0.95 -17.05
CA TRP A 149 6.74 1.24 -16.77
C TRP A 149 6.53 1.66 -15.32
N VAL A 150 6.99 0.86 -14.34
CA VAL A 150 6.80 1.16 -12.92
C VAL A 150 7.58 2.41 -12.50
N LEU A 151 8.75 2.66 -13.09
CA LEU A 151 9.55 3.85 -12.82
C LEU A 151 9.09 5.08 -13.62
N GLY A 152 8.11 4.92 -14.49
CA GLY A 152 7.49 6.00 -15.24
C GLY A 152 6.25 6.55 -14.55
N ARG A 153 5.79 7.70 -15.04
CA ARG A 153 4.55 8.35 -14.56
C ARG A 153 3.35 7.84 -15.33
N ALA A 154 2.22 7.72 -14.65
CA ALA A 154 0.95 7.44 -15.28
C ALA A 154 0.51 8.65 -16.13
N GLY A 155 -0.13 8.38 -17.27
CA GLY A 155 -0.80 9.41 -18.04
C GLY A 155 -1.97 10.01 -17.24
N ARG A 156 -2.52 11.12 -17.74
CA ARG A 156 -3.54 11.88 -17.03
C ARG A 156 -4.77 11.05 -16.61
N ASP A 157 -5.29 10.23 -17.51
CA ASP A 157 -6.49 9.44 -17.24
C ASP A 157 -6.20 8.29 -16.27
N ASP A 158 -5.08 7.61 -16.44
CA ASP A 158 -4.65 6.57 -15.53
C ASP A 158 -4.35 7.12 -14.14
N ASP A 159 -3.72 8.28 -14.06
CA ASP A 159 -3.41 8.95 -12.80
C ASP A 159 -4.69 9.30 -12.02
N ALA A 160 -5.69 9.86 -12.70
CA ALA A 160 -6.99 10.15 -12.11
C ALA A 160 -7.71 8.88 -11.65
N ALA A 161 -7.60 7.78 -12.40
CA ALA A 161 -8.17 6.49 -12.04
C ALA A 161 -7.49 5.90 -10.79
N ILE A 162 -6.17 5.99 -10.71
CA ILE A 162 -5.40 5.56 -9.52
C ILE A 162 -5.85 6.37 -8.30
N GLU A 163 -6.02 7.67 -8.43
CA GLU A 163 -6.48 8.53 -7.34
C GLU A 163 -7.86 8.13 -6.83
N ARG A 164 -8.81 7.84 -7.73
CA ARG A 164 -10.14 7.34 -7.35
C ARG A 164 -10.07 6.00 -6.62
N ALA A 165 -9.24 5.08 -7.09
CA ALA A 165 -9.07 3.79 -6.43
C ALA A 165 -8.48 3.94 -5.02
N ILE A 166 -7.55 4.87 -4.83
CA ILE A 166 -7.01 5.22 -3.51
C ILE A 166 -8.11 5.75 -2.60
N ASP A 167 -8.94 6.66 -3.08
CA ASP A 167 -10.06 7.20 -2.31
C ASP A 167 -11.07 6.10 -1.93
N ASP A 168 -11.40 5.21 -2.85
CA ASP A 168 -12.28 4.06 -2.59
C ASP A 168 -11.69 3.15 -1.49
N ALA A 169 -10.40 2.90 -1.53
CA ALA A 169 -9.71 2.10 -0.52
C ALA A 169 -9.74 2.77 0.87
N ILE A 170 -9.52 4.09 0.92
CA ILE A 170 -9.58 4.85 2.16
C ILE A 170 -11.00 4.77 2.78
N ASN A 171 -12.04 4.81 1.97
CA ASN A 171 -13.43 4.74 2.43
C ASN A 171 -13.77 3.41 3.13
N VAL A 172 -13.09 2.32 2.83
CA VAL A 172 -13.32 1.02 3.46
C VAL A 172 -12.36 0.71 4.61
N LEU A 173 -11.36 1.55 4.85
CA LEU A 173 -10.37 1.34 5.92
C LEU A 173 -10.99 1.21 7.32
N PRO A 174 -12.03 1.97 7.71
CA PRO A 174 -12.65 1.79 9.03
C PRO A 174 -13.08 0.35 9.29
N LEU A 175 -13.57 -0.35 8.29
CA LEU A 175 -13.94 -1.77 8.39
C LEU A 175 -12.70 -2.67 8.59
N ALA A 176 -11.65 -2.44 7.84
CA ALA A 176 -10.40 -3.21 7.95
C ALA A 176 -9.72 -2.96 9.30
N VAL A 177 -9.71 -1.72 9.79
CA VAL A 177 -9.16 -1.36 11.10
C VAL A 177 -9.94 -2.04 12.22
N ALA A 178 -11.26 -2.22 12.06
CA ALA A 178 -12.10 -2.95 13.01
C ALA A 178 -11.98 -4.48 12.88
N GLY A 179 -11.24 -5.00 11.89
CA GLY A 179 -11.08 -6.43 11.64
C GLY A 179 -12.15 -7.05 10.72
N ASP A 180 -13.05 -6.24 10.17
CA ASP A 180 -14.10 -6.71 9.25
C ASP A 180 -13.60 -6.64 7.79
N PHE A 181 -12.62 -7.47 7.48
CA PHE A 181 -11.97 -7.50 6.16
C PHE A 181 -12.89 -8.01 5.06
N ASN A 182 -13.78 -8.94 5.36
CA ASN A 182 -14.72 -9.48 4.37
C ASN A 182 -15.65 -8.40 3.84
N GLU A 183 -16.22 -7.58 4.72
CA GLU A 183 -17.08 -6.47 4.32
C GLU A 183 -16.28 -5.37 3.62
N ALA A 184 -15.07 -5.07 4.10
CA ALA A 184 -14.18 -4.12 3.44
C ALA A 184 -13.85 -4.56 2.01
N MET A 185 -13.51 -5.81 1.81
CA MET A 185 -13.24 -6.39 0.48
C MET A 185 -14.47 -6.29 -0.42
N LYS A 186 -15.63 -6.70 0.09
CA LYS A 186 -16.88 -6.66 -0.66
C LYS A 186 -17.21 -5.26 -1.16
N ARG A 187 -17.13 -4.27 -0.28
CA ARG A 187 -17.43 -2.87 -0.63
C ARG A 187 -16.42 -2.29 -1.61
N LEU A 188 -15.13 -2.54 -1.37
CA LEU A 188 -14.08 -2.05 -2.26
C LEU A 188 -14.20 -2.65 -3.66
N HIS A 189 -14.38 -3.95 -3.77
CA HIS A 189 -14.46 -4.64 -5.06
C HIS A 189 -15.73 -4.24 -5.84
N THR A 190 -16.82 -4.00 -5.16
CA THR A 190 -18.08 -3.52 -5.78
C THR A 190 -17.95 -2.06 -6.26
N SER A 191 -17.31 -1.18 -5.49
CA SER A 191 -17.09 0.22 -5.90
C SER A 191 -16.30 0.32 -7.20
N ASN A 192 -15.27 -0.52 -7.35
CA ASN A 192 -14.44 -0.55 -8.56
C ASN A 192 -15.20 -1.04 -9.80
N GLU A 193 -16.12 -1.97 -9.65
CA GLU A 193 -16.94 -2.47 -10.75
C GLU A 193 -17.93 -1.41 -11.25
N GLY A 194 -18.47 -0.59 -10.37
CA GLY A 194 -19.37 0.50 -10.72
C GLY A 194 -18.71 1.65 -11.49
N ALA A 195 -17.41 1.81 -11.39
CA ALA A 195 -16.66 2.86 -12.10
C ALA A 195 -16.32 2.49 -13.55
N GLY A 196 -16.35 1.20 -13.90
CA GLY A 196 -16.09 0.71 -15.26
C GLY A 196 -17.26 0.82 -16.23
N SER A 197 -18.42 1.26 -15.76
CA SER A 197 -19.67 1.33 -16.56
C SER A 197 -20.15 2.76 -16.85
N ARG A 198 -19.29 3.78 -16.70
CA ARG A 198 -19.66 5.18 -17.01
C ARG A 198 -18.70 5.81 -18.00
#